data_02c49f05abd785507ccdbf0e8f8e7657
#
_entry.id   02c49f05abd785507ccdbf0e8f8e7657
#
_cell.length_a   1.000
_cell.length_b   1.000
_cell.length_c   1.000
_cell.angle_alpha   90.00
_cell.angle_beta   90.00
_cell.angle_gamma   90.00
#
_symmetry.space_group_name_H-M   'P 1'
#
loop_
_entity.id
_entity.type
_entity.pdbx_description
1 polymer ?
#
loop_
_entity_poly.entity_id
_entity_poly.type
_entity_poly.pdbx_seq_one_letter_code
_entity_poly.pdbx_strand_id
1 'polypeptide(L)'
;VHPWQKKKNSSARFWKFAFHYFSRMVFSISIKRIFLLGLIYVLFSMLYAPVLHAQWTQNTSPTYPELISYYKKLDAQHKDIELYAMGESDYGLPIYVCIVNGAQDSLKTFQKARTSTTLLVNNAIHAGEPDGVNACLIWLDNWIKNGKKIDGLPVIAFIPAYNVGGMMNRSSNSRANQNGPEEYGFRGNAQNLDLNRDFIKMDSKNAFTFATIYHALDPDVFVDTHVSNGADYQYTLTYISSMKERLAPSLRSLTYEKVIPSLTKSLKKKKWDLFPYVELLKETPEEGMHAFNDLPRYAMGYASLFDAVSFTVETHMLKPFPQRVEATHDFLADLIVYTGAHSKEIEIARTEARTYWQKDKQFEFGFQLTEKKDSILFKGFEFTNPPSPVTGLPRLKYHEDRPYEKYIPYFQTYQAKDSVVIPSYFIVGSQCDEVIERLVANQVQFIRFENDTIIQISQERLSEFKSYGKPYEGHFYHNEVKSKEELVEQHFKKGDVLIPTNQYQRNFLLSIFISRAEDSYFRWNFFDSYLQQKEYFSPYVFEEKAVEILKEKPWIKEELELMKAADKSFRESQWDQLYFIYKNSDLFEESYYLLPIGLKN
;
A
#
# COMPACT_ATOMS: atom_id res chain seq x y z
N VAL A 1 22.90 13.69 65.59
CA VAL A 1 23.37 13.01 66.80
C VAL A 1 23.41 11.53 66.52
N HIS A 2 24.64 11.03 66.51
CA HIS A 2 25.04 9.61 66.52
C HIS A 2 24.46 8.83 67.72
N PRO A 3 24.55 7.50 67.88
CA PRO A 3 25.59 6.57 67.39
C PRO A 3 25.08 5.16 67.00
N TRP A 4 25.91 4.40 66.27
CA TRP A 4 26.24 2.99 66.56
C TRP A 4 27.48 2.55 65.81
N GLN A 5 28.58 2.48 66.57
CA GLN A 5 29.78 1.69 66.22
C GLN A 5 29.78 0.43 67.07
N LYS A 6 30.42 -0.63 66.50
CA LYS A 6 30.97 -1.87 67.07
C LYS A 6 30.04 -3.09 67.10
N LYS A 7 30.29 -4.00 66.16
CA LYS A 7 30.76 -5.36 66.48
C LYS A 7 31.39 -5.98 65.26
N LYS A 8 32.73 -6.07 65.25
CA LYS A 8 33.53 -6.94 64.38
C LYS A 8 33.77 -8.27 65.12
N ASN A 9 33.92 -9.36 64.29
CA ASN A 9 34.50 -10.67 64.60
C ASN A 9 33.54 -11.78 65.03
N SER A 10 32.96 -12.48 64.02
CA SER A 10 32.79 -13.95 64.13
C SER A 10 32.47 -14.69 62.81
N SER A 11 32.57 -14.05 61.62
CA SER A 11 32.18 -14.68 60.31
C SER A 11 33.34 -15.16 59.45
N ALA A 12 34.60 -14.96 59.87
CA ALA A 12 35.77 -15.28 59.03
C ALA A 12 36.21 -16.76 59.04
N ARG A 13 35.64 -17.59 59.93
CA ARG A 13 35.98 -19.05 59.99
C ARG A 13 34.98 -19.95 59.25
N PHE A 14 33.78 -19.49 58.98
CA PHE A 14 32.74 -20.30 58.32
C PHE A 14 32.94 -20.30 56.79
N TRP A 15 33.45 -19.23 56.18
CA TRP A 15 33.64 -19.11 54.74
C TRP A 15 34.88 -19.84 54.18
N LYS A 16 35.87 -20.11 54.99
CA LYS A 16 37.05 -20.90 54.55
C LYS A 16 36.78 -22.40 54.43
N PHE A 17 35.79 -22.94 55.13
CA PHE A 17 35.40 -24.36 55.02
C PHE A 17 34.46 -24.62 53.86
N ALA A 18 33.58 -23.69 53.53
CA ALA A 18 32.65 -23.81 52.42
C ALA A 18 33.36 -23.72 51.04
N PHE A 19 34.41 -22.89 50.94
CA PHE A 19 35.14 -22.71 49.67
C PHE A 19 36.02 -23.92 49.30
N HIS A 20 36.48 -24.71 50.29
CA HIS A 20 37.30 -25.89 50.03
C HIS A 20 36.49 -27.15 49.68
N TYR A 21 35.23 -27.20 50.05
CA TYR A 21 34.31 -28.29 49.65
C TYR A 21 33.68 -28.03 48.28
N PHE A 22 33.39 -26.76 47.93
CA PHE A 22 32.83 -26.39 46.63
C PHE A 22 33.87 -26.52 45.51
N SER A 23 35.14 -26.24 45.76
CA SER A 23 36.19 -26.35 44.72
C SER A 23 36.55 -27.79 44.36
N ARG A 24 36.30 -28.78 45.23
CA ARG A 24 36.50 -30.19 44.88
C ARG A 24 35.33 -30.88 44.23
N MET A 25 34.12 -30.29 44.30
CA MET A 25 32.91 -30.83 43.64
C MET A 25 32.78 -30.38 42.18
N VAL A 26 33.42 -29.29 41.82
CA VAL A 26 33.33 -28.72 40.46
C VAL A 26 34.40 -29.31 39.50
N PHE A 27 35.44 -29.98 39.97
CA PHE A 27 36.55 -30.50 39.15
C PHE A 27 36.50 -31.99 38.81
N SER A 28 35.37 -32.69 39.04
CA SER A 28 35.19 -34.09 38.66
C SER A 28 34.14 -34.35 37.62
N ILE A 29 33.80 -33.35 36.78
CA ILE A 29 33.04 -33.63 35.56
C ILE A 29 34.04 -34.02 34.49
N SER A 30 34.21 -35.35 34.30
CA SER A 30 35.06 -35.91 33.26
C SER A 30 34.74 -35.26 31.91
N ILE A 31 35.73 -34.84 31.15
CA ILE A 31 35.63 -34.31 29.78
C ILE A 31 34.68 -35.16 28.91
N LYS A 32 34.63 -36.48 29.17
CA LYS A 32 33.69 -37.42 28.55
C LYS A 32 32.22 -37.10 28.87
N ARG A 33 31.89 -36.56 30.05
CA ARG A 33 30.50 -36.16 30.38
C ARG A 33 30.11 -34.83 29.71
N ILE A 34 31.05 -33.91 29.56
CA ILE A 34 30.82 -32.65 28.82
C ILE A 34 30.64 -32.96 27.34
N PHE A 35 31.44 -33.88 26.77
CA PHE A 35 31.25 -34.34 25.38
C PHE A 35 29.95 -35.10 25.20
N LEU A 36 29.54 -35.93 26.16
CA LEU A 36 28.26 -36.66 26.09
C LEU A 36 27.06 -35.74 26.24
N LEU A 37 27.12 -34.73 27.11
CA LEU A 37 26.07 -33.71 27.23
C LEU A 37 26.01 -32.79 26.00
N GLY A 38 27.17 -32.44 25.43
CA GLY A 38 27.25 -31.73 24.16
C GLY A 38 26.67 -32.54 22.98
N LEU A 39 26.97 -33.83 22.93
CA LEU A 39 26.45 -34.75 21.92
C LEU A 39 24.94 -34.98 22.09
N ILE A 40 24.46 -35.11 23.33
CA ILE A 40 23.02 -35.20 23.65
C ILE A 40 22.31 -33.88 23.30
N TYR A 41 22.91 -32.72 23.54
CA TYR A 41 22.34 -31.41 23.14
C TYR A 41 22.30 -31.27 21.63
N VAL A 42 23.34 -31.68 20.91
CA VAL A 42 23.35 -31.69 19.43
C VAL A 42 22.36 -32.72 18.87
N LEU A 43 22.24 -33.91 19.44
CA LEU A 43 21.24 -34.91 19.06
C LEU A 43 19.83 -34.46 19.42
N PHE A 44 19.64 -33.81 20.55
CA PHE A 44 18.34 -33.21 20.93
C PHE A 44 17.96 -32.05 20.00
N SER A 45 18.91 -31.17 19.63
CA SER A 45 18.70 -30.11 18.68
C SER A 45 18.44 -30.62 17.26
N MET A 46 19.05 -31.76 16.86
CA MET A 46 18.76 -32.42 15.57
C MET A 46 17.42 -33.16 15.56
N LEU A 47 16.95 -33.69 16.69
CA LEU A 47 15.64 -34.33 16.82
C LEU A 47 14.47 -33.31 16.91
N TYR A 48 14.74 -32.09 17.38
CA TYR A 48 13.74 -31.02 17.41
C TYR A 48 13.65 -30.18 16.13
N ALA A 49 14.59 -30.35 15.18
CA ALA A 49 14.59 -29.62 13.93
C ALA A 49 13.41 -29.93 12.96
N PRO A 50 12.79 -31.13 12.97
CA PRO A 50 11.66 -31.42 12.06
C PRO A 50 10.28 -31.01 12.59
N VAL A 51 10.13 -30.66 13.86
CA VAL A 51 8.79 -30.48 14.48
C VAL A 51 8.17 -29.09 14.21
N LEU A 52 8.98 -28.07 13.92
CA LEU A 52 8.47 -26.71 13.65
C LEU A 52 7.62 -26.61 12.38
N HIS A 53 7.85 -27.47 11.41
CA HIS A 53 7.13 -27.42 10.12
C HIS A 53 5.68 -27.90 10.19
N ALA A 54 5.37 -28.88 11.02
CA ALA A 54 4.02 -29.40 11.17
C ALA A 54 3.07 -28.43 11.91
N GLN A 55 3.61 -27.46 12.63
CA GLN A 55 2.85 -26.54 13.47
C GLN A 55 2.06 -25.51 12.64
N TRP A 56 2.60 -25.03 11.53
CA TRP A 56 1.97 -23.99 10.71
C TRP A 56 1.12 -24.50 9.55
N THR A 57 1.00 -25.80 9.38
CA THR A 57 0.11 -26.45 8.39
C THR A 57 -1.31 -26.67 8.94
N GLN A 58 -1.53 -26.40 10.23
CA GLN A 58 -2.82 -26.51 10.91
C GLN A 58 -3.51 -25.13 10.96
N ASN A 59 -4.39 -24.94 11.91
CA ASN A 59 -5.16 -23.71 12.10
C ASN A 59 -4.37 -22.62 12.88
N THR A 60 -3.06 -22.50 12.62
CA THR A 60 -2.16 -21.55 13.30
C THR A 60 -1.29 -20.80 12.30
N SER A 61 -0.91 -19.58 12.66
CA SER A 61 0.07 -18.77 11.93
C SER A 61 1.19 -18.31 12.86
N PRO A 62 2.43 -18.11 12.36
CA PRO A 62 3.55 -17.69 13.19
C PRO A 62 3.35 -16.28 13.77
N THR A 63 3.90 -16.04 14.94
CA THR A 63 4.17 -14.69 15.43
C THR A 63 5.30 -14.04 14.63
N TYR A 64 5.43 -12.70 14.68
CA TYR A 64 6.53 -12.02 13.98
C TYR A 64 7.92 -12.52 14.42
N PRO A 65 8.23 -12.70 15.72
CA PRO A 65 9.54 -13.24 16.14
C PRO A 65 9.81 -14.66 15.61
N GLU A 66 8.81 -15.54 15.63
CA GLU A 66 8.93 -16.90 15.10
C GLU A 66 9.18 -16.89 13.58
N LEU A 67 8.41 -16.08 12.87
CA LEU A 67 8.53 -15.89 11.42
C LEU A 67 9.94 -15.45 11.04
N ILE A 68 10.44 -14.40 11.66
CA ILE A 68 11.76 -13.84 11.33
C ILE A 68 12.88 -14.81 11.78
N SER A 69 12.71 -15.49 12.91
CA SER A 69 13.68 -16.53 13.35
C SER A 69 13.78 -17.66 12.31
N TYR A 70 12.65 -18.05 11.73
CA TYR A 70 12.61 -19.08 10.69
C TYR A 70 13.31 -18.63 9.41
N TYR A 71 13.05 -17.42 8.91
CA TYR A 71 13.74 -16.89 7.74
C TYR A 71 15.25 -16.71 7.96
N LYS A 72 15.68 -16.26 9.15
CA LYS A 72 17.11 -16.20 9.52
C LYS A 72 17.78 -17.57 9.51
N LYS A 73 17.05 -18.60 9.93
CA LYS A 73 17.56 -19.99 9.87
C LYS A 73 17.72 -20.46 8.42
N LEU A 74 16.76 -20.14 7.54
CA LEU A 74 16.84 -20.48 6.13
C LEU A 74 18.03 -19.78 5.45
N ASP A 75 18.20 -18.49 5.69
CA ASP A 75 19.34 -17.69 5.21
C ASP A 75 20.68 -18.31 5.63
N ALA A 76 20.83 -18.67 6.90
CA ALA A 76 22.05 -19.28 7.41
C ALA A 76 22.32 -20.68 6.83
N GLN A 77 21.31 -21.43 6.42
CA GLN A 77 21.43 -22.83 5.98
C GLN A 77 21.47 -22.96 4.43
N HIS A 78 20.97 -21.99 3.69
CA HIS A 78 20.78 -22.10 2.24
C HIS A 78 21.29 -20.87 1.52
N LYS A 79 22.39 -21.03 0.78
CA LYS A 79 23.03 -19.94 0.02
C LYS A 79 22.13 -19.28 -1.04
N ASP A 80 21.07 -19.96 -1.48
CA ASP A 80 20.13 -19.41 -2.47
C ASP A 80 19.00 -18.60 -1.83
N ILE A 81 19.02 -18.46 -0.50
CA ILE A 81 18.04 -17.70 0.29
C ILE A 81 18.81 -16.64 1.06
N GLU A 82 18.40 -15.38 0.92
CA GLU A 82 19.06 -14.23 1.52
C GLU A 82 18.02 -13.38 2.23
N LEU A 83 18.27 -12.97 3.49
CA LEU A 83 17.34 -12.15 4.28
C LEU A 83 17.95 -10.79 4.60
N TYR A 84 17.30 -9.72 4.17
CA TYR A 84 17.74 -8.34 4.38
C TYR A 84 16.74 -7.54 5.21
N ALA A 85 17.25 -6.81 6.22
CA ALA A 85 16.48 -5.78 6.92
C ALA A 85 16.53 -4.50 6.08
N MET A 86 15.39 -4.03 5.56
CA MET A 86 15.34 -2.95 4.58
C MET A 86 15.00 -1.58 5.17
N GLY A 87 14.43 -1.56 6.36
CA GLY A 87 14.05 -0.34 7.08
C GLY A 87 13.20 -0.66 8.29
N GLU A 88 12.74 0.37 8.98
CA GLU A 88 11.90 0.25 10.17
C GLU A 88 10.42 0.29 9.82
N SER A 89 9.62 -0.41 10.62
CA SER A 89 8.17 -0.21 10.72
C SER A 89 7.83 0.87 11.76
N ASP A 90 6.60 1.33 11.80
CA ASP A 90 6.12 2.25 12.84
C ASP A 90 6.15 1.62 14.25
N TYR A 91 6.27 0.31 14.34
CA TYR A 91 6.48 -0.39 15.62
C TYR A 91 7.93 -0.32 16.12
N GLY A 92 8.88 0.18 15.30
CA GLY A 92 10.30 0.25 15.63
C GLY A 92 11.04 -1.07 15.42
N LEU A 93 10.42 -2.08 14.82
CA LEU A 93 11.08 -3.32 14.40
C LEU A 93 11.28 -3.32 12.88
N PRO A 94 12.32 -4.04 12.38
CA PRO A 94 12.66 -4.06 10.97
C PRO A 94 11.56 -4.67 10.10
N ILE A 95 11.42 -4.18 8.86
CA ILE A 95 10.76 -4.88 7.77
C ILE A 95 11.84 -5.59 6.96
N TYR A 96 11.64 -6.89 6.77
CA TYR A 96 12.59 -7.73 6.04
C TYR A 96 12.09 -8.04 4.63
N VAL A 97 13.05 -8.27 3.73
CA VAL A 97 12.81 -8.96 2.46
C VAL A 97 13.64 -10.23 2.42
N CYS A 98 13.01 -11.34 2.09
CA CYS A 98 13.68 -12.62 1.81
C CYS A 98 13.80 -12.78 0.30
N ILE A 99 15.01 -12.93 -0.21
CA ILE A 99 15.28 -13.08 -1.65
C ILE A 99 15.74 -14.51 -1.92
N VAL A 100 15.08 -15.16 -2.89
CA VAL A 100 15.45 -16.46 -3.43
C VAL A 100 16.06 -16.27 -4.80
N ASN A 101 17.13 -17.02 -5.10
CA ASN A 101 17.91 -16.91 -6.33
C ASN A 101 18.62 -15.56 -6.46
N GLY A 102 19.14 -15.01 -5.35
CA GLY A 102 19.99 -13.83 -5.32
C GLY A 102 21.42 -14.12 -5.83
N ALA A 103 22.40 -13.36 -5.37
CA ALA A 103 23.80 -13.45 -5.77
C ALA A 103 24.78 -13.63 -4.60
N GLN A 104 24.29 -13.88 -3.39
CA GLN A 104 25.05 -14.04 -2.15
C GLN A 104 25.90 -12.80 -1.75
N ASP A 105 25.52 -11.66 -2.25
CA ASP A 105 26.11 -10.36 -1.97
C ASP A 105 25.02 -9.31 -2.17
N SER A 106 24.76 -8.46 -1.19
CA SER A 106 23.60 -7.56 -1.20
C SER A 106 23.57 -6.67 -2.45
N LEU A 107 24.68 -6.03 -2.80
CA LEU A 107 24.74 -5.15 -3.98
C LEU A 107 24.47 -5.93 -5.27
N LYS A 108 25.10 -7.09 -5.41
CA LYS A 108 24.92 -7.95 -6.60
C LYS A 108 23.51 -8.55 -6.65
N THR A 109 22.93 -8.90 -5.50
CA THR A 109 21.58 -9.44 -5.42
C THR A 109 20.54 -8.42 -5.88
N PHE A 110 20.60 -7.17 -5.39
CA PHE A 110 19.70 -6.11 -5.86
C PHE A 110 19.98 -5.70 -7.31
N GLN A 111 21.24 -5.70 -7.74
CA GLN A 111 21.60 -5.51 -9.17
C GLN A 111 20.99 -6.62 -10.04
N LYS A 112 21.12 -7.89 -9.64
CA LYS A 112 20.53 -9.03 -10.34
C LYS A 112 19.01 -8.90 -10.41
N ALA A 113 18.36 -8.55 -9.30
CA ALA A 113 16.91 -8.35 -9.27
C ALA A 113 16.44 -7.33 -10.31
N ARG A 114 17.14 -6.21 -10.45
CA ARG A 114 16.80 -5.14 -11.42
C ARG A 114 17.12 -5.48 -12.88
N THR A 115 17.94 -6.48 -13.12
CA THR A 115 18.39 -6.88 -14.48
C THR A 115 17.88 -8.26 -14.91
N SER A 116 17.13 -8.93 -14.04
CA SER A 116 16.49 -10.21 -14.31
C SER A 116 15.01 -10.11 -13.97
N THR A 117 14.19 -11.00 -14.50
CA THR A 117 12.77 -11.05 -14.13
C THR A 117 12.61 -11.30 -12.64
N THR A 118 11.92 -10.41 -11.97
CA THR A 118 11.74 -10.42 -10.51
C THR A 118 10.26 -10.42 -10.14
N LEU A 119 9.91 -11.31 -9.20
CA LEU A 119 8.58 -11.40 -8.59
C LEU A 119 8.68 -10.99 -7.12
N LEU A 120 7.87 -10.00 -6.72
CA LEU A 120 7.73 -9.55 -5.33
C LEU A 120 6.38 -9.98 -4.76
N VAL A 121 6.39 -10.68 -3.64
CA VAL A 121 5.19 -11.04 -2.87
C VAL A 121 5.19 -10.27 -1.56
N ASN A 122 4.13 -9.51 -1.32
CA ASN A 122 3.91 -8.78 -0.09
C ASN A 122 2.88 -9.51 0.77
N ASN A 123 3.18 -9.72 2.05
CA ASN A 123 2.31 -10.45 2.96
C ASN A 123 1.94 -9.62 4.17
N ALA A 124 0.75 -9.87 4.70
CA ALA A 124 0.28 -9.32 5.96
C ALA A 124 0.25 -7.79 6.00
N ILE A 125 -0.21 -7.12 4.92
CA ILE A 125 -0.64 -5.70 5.02
C ILE A 125 -1.70 -5.60 6.11
N HIS A 126 -2.69 -6.47 6.05
CA HIS A 126 -3.58 -6.75 7.16
C HIS A 126 -3.05 -7.97 7.91
N ALA A 127 -2.43 -7.75 9.05
CA ALA A 127 -1.77 -8.82 9.79
C ALA A 127 -2.72 -9.93 10.29
N GLY A 128 -4.03 -9.67 10.25
CA GLY A 128 -5.07 -10.68 10.51
C GLY A 128 -5.37 -11.59 9.32
N GLU A 129 -4.68 -11.44 8.19
CA GLU A 129 -4.82 -12.19 6.95
C GLU A 129 -3.51 -12.96 6.63
N PRO A 130 -3.11 -13.95 7.46
CA PRO A 130 -1.78 -14.54 7.37
C PRO A 130 -1.65 -15.66 6.33
N ASP A 131 -2.61 -15.81 5.43
CA ASP A 131 -2.65 -16.88 4.43
C ASP A 131 -1.38 -16.90 3.56
N GLY A 132 -0.97 -15.73 3.06
CA GLY A 132 0.26 -15.59 2.28
C GLY A 132 1.53 -15.81 3.10
N VAL A 133 1.53 -15.42 4.39
CA VAL A 133 2.66 -15.69 5.30
C VAL A 133 2.93 -17.19 5.36
N ASN A 134 1.90 -17.99 5.66
CA ASN A 134 2.02 -19.44 5.73
C ASN A 134 2.31 -20.06 4.36
N ALA A 135 1.67 -19.58 3.30
CA ALA A 135 1.87 -20.07 1.94
C ALA A 135 3.32 -19.92 1.46
N CYS A 136 3.96 -18.76 1.73
CA CYS A 136 5.37 -18.53 1.39
C CYS A 136 6.32 -19.45 2.16
N LEU A 137 6.05 -19.71 3.45
CA LEU A 137 6.84 -20.66 4.24
C LEU A 137 6.75 -22.08 3.67
N ILE A 138 5.53 -22.54 3.33
CA ILE A 138 5.29 -23.84 2.72
C ILE A 138 5.97 -23.93 1.35
N TRP A 139 5.90 -22.88 0.55
CA TRP A 139 6.56 -22.83 -0.75
C TRP A 139 8.08 -22.97 -0.62
N LEU A 140 8.72 -22.24 0.29
CA LEU A 140 10.17 -22.32 0.55
C LEU A 140 10.58 -23.72 0.96
N ASP A 141 9.85 -24.33 1.88
CA ASP A 141 10.13 -25.68 2.35
C ASP A 141 9.98 -26.72 1.25
N ASN A 142 8.91 -26.63 0.47
CA ASN A 142 8.67 -27.54 -0.66
C ASN A 142 9.76 -27.38 -1.73
N TRP A 143 10.15 -26.14 -2.02
CA TRP A 143 11.23 -25.87 -2.97
C TRP A 143 12.57 -26.45 -2.51
N ILE A 144 12.91 -26.29 -1.22
CA ILE A 144 14.12 -26.86 -0.61
C ILE A 144 14.08 -28.40 -0.65
N LYS A 145 12.98 -29.02 -0.22
CA LYS A 145 12.78 -30.48 -0.21
C LYS A 145 12.86 -31.10 -1.60
N ASN A 146 12.38 -30.40 -2.60
CA ASN A 146 12.41 -30.83 -4.01
C ASN A 146 13.78 -30.53 -4.69
N GLY A 147 14.82 -30.25 -3.92
CA GLY A 147 16.18 -30.05 -4.42
C GLY A 147 16.37 -28.73 -5.15
N LYS A 148 15.53 -27.72 -4.88
CA LYS A 148 15.62 -26.35 -5.41
C LYS A 148 15.53 -26.25 -6.95
N LYS A 149 14.81 -27.17 -7.57
CA LYS A 149 14.70 -27.29 -9.03
C LYS A 149 13.44 -26.57 -9.52
N ILE A 150 13.63 -25.47 -10.21
CA ILE A 150 12.64 -24.82 -11.08
C ILE A 150 13.42 -24.27 -12.28
N ASP A 151 13.09 -24.73 -13.48
CA ASP A 151 13.74 -24.25 -14.69
C ASP A 151 13.40 -22.78 -14.93
N GLY A 152 14.41 -21.97 -15.20
CA GLY A 152 14.23 -20.54 -15.41
C GLY A 152 13.75 -19.77 -14.17
N LEU A 153 14.09 -20.25 -12.96
CA LEU A 153 13.68 -19.61 -11.70
C LEU A 153 13.95 -18.09 -11.72
N PRO A 154 12.92 -17.24 -11.58
CA PRO A 154 13.13 -15.80 -11.49
C PRO A 154 13.81 -15.43 -10.15
N VAL A 155 14.19 -14.19 -9.98
CA VAL A 155 14.46 -13.67 -8.63
C VAL A 155 13.11 -13.54 -7.92
N ILE A 156 12.98 -14.16 -6.74
CA ILE A 156 11.76 -14.11 -5.95
C ILE A 156 12.06 -13.35 -4.66
N ALA A 157 11.27 -12.34 -4.37
CA ALA A 157 11.34 -11.59 -3.14
C ALA A 157 10.04 -11.76 -2.35
N PHE A 158 10.14 -12.14 -1.08
CA PHE A 158 9.02 -12.16 -0.15
C PHE A 158 9.23 -11.07 0.91
N ILE A 159 8.25 -10.21 1.13
CA ILE A 159 8.15 -9.45 2.37
C ILE A 159 7.39 -10.36 3.35
N PRO A 160 8.06 -10.97 4.36
CA PRO A 160 7.42 -11.94 5.24
C PRO A 160 6.23 -11.37 6.02
N ALA A 161 6.37 -10.12 6.46
CA ALA A 161 5.36 -9.39 7.20
C ALA A 161 5.54 -7.88 7.00
N TYR A 162 4.63 -7.26 6.28
CA TYR A 162 4.66 -5.82 6.04
C TYR A 162 4.15 -5.03 7.25
N ASN A 163 3.01 -5.42 7.81
CA ASN A 163 2.44 -4.79 9.00
C ASN A 163 2.98 -5.44 10.28
N VAL A 164 4.20 -5.09 10.65
CA VAL A 164 4.87 -5.61 11.86
C VAL A 164 4.08 -5.24 13.12
N GLY A 165 3.59 -3.99 13.22
CA GLY A 165 2.80 -3.53 14.36
C GLY A 165 1.50 -4.31 14.54
N GLY A 166 0.80 -4.57 13.45
CA GLY A 166 -0.39 -5.41 13.45
C GLY A 166 -0.09 -6.87 13.82
N MET A 167 1.03 -7.44 13.37
CA MET A 167 1.45 -8.78 13.77
C MET A 167 1.82 -8.90 15.25
N MET A 168 2.34 -7.83 15.85
CA MET A 168 2.63 -7.79 17.29
C MET A 168 1.36 -7.61 18.13
N ASN A 169 0.28 -7.07 17.56
CA ASN A 169 -1.03 -6.91 18.19
C ASN A 169 -1.95 -8.11 17.84
N ARG A 170 -1.61 -9.30 18.36
CA ARG A 170 -2.36 -10.55 18.11
C ARG A 170 -3.51 -10.75 19.09
N SER A 171 -4.58 -11.31 18.56
CA SER A 171 -5.72 -11.79 19.36
C SER A 171 -6.55 -12.78 18.55
N SER A 172 -7.56 -13.39 19.21
CA SER A 172 -8.61 -14.18 18.55
C SER A 172 -9.89 -13.39 18.27
N ASN A 173 -9.91 -12.06 18.47
CA ASN A 173 -11.15 -11.30 18.65
C ASN A 173 -11.46 -10.25 17.58
N SER A 174 -10.52 -9.83 16.77
CA SER A 174 -10.69 -8.68 15.88
C SER A 174 -11.35 -8.99 14.53
N ARG A 175 -11.56 -10.28 14.20
CA ARG A 175 -12.14 -10.75 12.93
C ARG A 175 -13.30 -11.70 13.16
N ALA A 176 -14.46 -11.13 13.49
CA ALA A 176 -15.65 -11.87 13.89
C ALA A 176 -16.14 -12.93 12.88
N ASN A 177 -15.89 -12.73 11.59
CA ASN A 177 -16.43 -13.58 10.52
C ASN A 177 -15.39 -14.55 9.92
N GLN A 178 -14.10 -14.41 10.25
CA GLN A 178 -13.04 -15.18 9.62
C GLN A 178 -12.87 -16.56 10.25
N ASN A 179 -12.87 -17.59 9.41
CA ASN A 179 -12.70 -18.98 9.83
C ASN A 179 -11.20 -19.32 9.99
N GLY A 180 -10.64 -18.99 11.16
CA GLY A 180 -9.24 -19.21 11.49
C GLY A 180 -8.25 -18.20 10.85
N PRO A 181 -6.99 -18.28 11.26
CA PRO A 181 -6.42 -19.15 12.28
C PRO A 181 -6.93 -18.83 13.71
N GLU A 182 -6.48 -19.62 14.72
CA GLU A 182 -6.88 -19.46 16.13
C GLU A 182 -6.56 -18.08 16.69
N GLU A 183 -5.37 -17.57 16.34
CA GLU A 183 -4.93 -16.23 16.64
C GLU A 183 -4.34 -15.56 15.40
N TYR A 184 -4.57 -14.28 15.28
CA TYR A 184 -4.15 -13.47 14.14
C TYR A 184 -3.81 -12.03 14.57
N GLY A 185 -3.12 -11.29 13.70
CA GLY A 185 -2.77 -9.91 13.94
C GLY A 185 -3.94 -8.94 13.73
N PHE A 186 -3.69 -7.67 14.01
CA PHE A 186 -4.65 -6.59 13.84
C PHE A 186 -4.51 -5.93 12.46
N ARG A 187 -5.61 -5.38 11.91
CA ARG A 187 -5.62 -4.72 10.61
C ARG A 187 -4.73 -3.48 10.56
N GLY A 188 -4.89 -2.58 11.53
CA GLY A 188 -4.12 -1.34 11.63
C GLY A 188 -2.66 -1.60 12.03
N ASN A 189 -1.77 -0.71 11.61
CA ASN A 189 -0.38 -0.71 12.05
C ASN A 189 -0.22 -0.17 13.49
N ALA A 190 1.01 0.10 13.93
CA ALA A 190 1.27 0.64 15.27
C ALA A 190 0.69 2.05 15.50
N GLN A 191 0.39 2.79 14.43
CA GLN A 191 -0.28 4.11 14.46
C GLN A 191 -1.79 4.01 14.18
N ASN A 192 -2.34 2.79 14.10
CA ASN A 192 -3.73 2.51 13.76
C ASN A 192 -4.14 2.95 12.33
N LEU A 193 -3.20 2.99 11.40
CA LEU A 193 -3.44 3.23 9.98
C LEU A 193 -3.67 1.91 9.23
N ASP A 194 -4.56 1.90 8.25
CA ASP A 194 -4.67 0.84 7.25
C ASP A 194 -3.56 1.02 6.20
N LEU A 195 -2.53 0.19 6.26
CA LEU A 195 -1.39 0.27 5.35
C LEU A 195 -1.77 0.05 3.89
N ASN A 196 -2.92 -0.61 3.60
CA ASN A 196 -3.44 -0.72 2.23
C ASN A 196 -4.24 0.53 1.79
N ARG A 197 -3.99 1.67 2.42
CA ARG A 197 -4.44 3.02 2.04
C ARG A 197 -3.27 4.01 2.02
N ASP A 198 -2.03 3.53 2.24
CA ASP A 198 -0.89 4.38 2.55
C ASP A 198 0.20 4.41 1.46
N PHE A 199 0.08 3.60 0.39
CA PHE A 199 1.17 3.41 -0.57
C PHE A 199 1.60 4.68 -1.29
N ILE A 200 0.67 5.50 -1.75
CA ILE A 200 1.02 6.74 -2.48
C ILE A 200 1.24 7.93 -1.54
N LYS A 201 0.46 8.04 -0.45
CA LYS A 201 0.58 9.17 0.48
C LYS A 201 1.74 9.03 1.46
N MET A 202 2.15 7.79 1.76
CA MET A 202 3.35 7.45 2.53
C MET A 202 3.44 8.18 3.88
N ASP A 203 2.43 8.04 4.74
CA ASP A 203 2.44 8.64 6.08
C ASP A 203 3.21 7.78 7.08
N SER A 204 3.27 6.46 6.85
CA SER A 204 3.91 5.51 7.74
C SER A 204 5.38 5.25 7.37
N LYS A 205 6.21 4.92 8.36
CA LYS A 205 7.56 4.36 8.11
C LYS A 205 7.50 3.08 7.27
N ASN A 206 6.41 2.31 7.42
CA ASN A 206 6.17 1.12 6.61
C ASN A 206 6.15 1.45 5.12
N ALA A 207 5.46 2.51 4.71
CA ALA A 207 5.37 2.91 3.30
C ALA A 207 6.72 3.37 2.73
N PHE A 208 7.51 4.14 3.49
CA PHE A 208 8.87 4.50 3.10
C PHE A 208 9.78 3.27 2.95
N THR A 209 9.69 2.32 3.88
CA THR A 209 10.45 1.07 3.79
C THR A 209 10.00 0.22 2.61
N PHE A 210 8.68 0.17 2.32
CA PHE A 210 8.17 -0.52 1.14
C PHE A 210 8.70 0.10 -0.15
N ALA A 211 8.66 1.42 -0.29
CA ALA A 211 9.22 2.10 -1.45
C ALA A 211 10.71 1.79 -1.62
N THR A 212 11.48 1.74 -0.53
CA THR A 212 12.89 1.33 -0.55
C THR A 212 13.05 -0.09 -1.10
N ILE A 213 12.25 -1.05 -0.63
CA ILE A 213 12.27 -2.44 -1.12
C ILE A 213 11.86 -2.49 -2.59
N TYR A 214 10.74 -1.86 -2.93
CA TYR A 214 10.15 -1.90 -4.27
C TYR A 214 11.11 -1.36 -5.33
N HIS A 215 11.68 -0.18 -5.10
CA HIS A 215 12.60 0.45 -6.05
C HIS A 215 14.01 -0.17 -6.05
N ALA A 216 14.42 -0.84 -4.97
CA ALA A 216 15.65 -1.63 -5.00
C ALA A 216 15.52 -2.88 -5.87
N LEU A 217 14.32 -3.47 -5.94
CA LEU A 217 14.03 -4.67 -6.72
C LEU A 217 13.56 -4.38 -8.14
N ASP A 218 12.81 -3.30 -8.39
CA ASP A 218 12.09 -2.99 -9.64
C ASP A 218 11.30 -4.21 -10.17
N PRO A 219 10.34 -4.76 -9.39
CA PRO A 219 9.73 -6.05 -9.69
C PRO A 219 8.91 -6.01 -10.98
N ASP A 220 9.01 -7.09 -11.77
CA ASP A 220 8.22 -7.27 -12.99
C ASP A 220 6.81 -7.77 -12.69
N VAL A 221 6.69 -8.56 -11.62
CA VAL A 221 5.43 -9.11 -11.14
C VAL A 221 5.30 -8.79 -9.65
N PHE A 222 4.15 -8.28 -9.24
CA PHE A 222 3.84 -7.96 -7.85
C PHE A 222 2.60 -8.70 -7.39
N VAL A 223 2.64 -9.26 -6.20
CA VAL A 223 1.49 -9.92 -5.56
C VAL A 223 1.32 -9.41 -4.14
N ASP A 224 0.10 -9.03 -3.80
CA ASP A 224 -0.32 -8.76 -2.44
C ASP A 224 -1.33 -9.82 -1.97
N THR A 225 -1.16 -10.37 -0.76
CA THR A 225 -1.97 -11.48 -0.27
C THR A 225 -2.95 -11.03 0.80
N HIS A 226 -4.24 -11.37 0.59
CA HIS A 226 -5.37 -10.91 1.42
C HIS A 226 -6.39 -12.02 1.72
N VAL A 227 -7.38 -11.67 2.53
CA VAL A 227 -8.58 -12.46 2.82
C VAL A 227 -9.81 -11.60 2.63
N SER A 228 -10.67 -11.99 1.69
CA SER A 228 -11.87 -11.26 1.32
C SER A 228 -12.97 -11.35 2.38
N ASN A 229 -13.84 -10.34 2.37
CA ASN A 229 -15.11 -10.29 3.08
C ASN A 229 -16.27 -10.31 2.05
N GLY A 230 -17.52 -10.32 2.48
CA GLY A 230 -18.70 -10.11 1.64
C GLY A 230 -19.61 -11.33 1.51
N ALA A 231 -20.18 -11.52 0.31
CA ALA A 231 -21.11 -12.61 0.04
C ALA A 231 -20.47 -13.99 0.22
N ASP A 232 -21.28 -15.00 0.54
CA ASP A 232 -20.82 -16.39 0.54
C ASP A 232 -20.92 -17.00 -0.87
N TYR A 233 -19.86 -17.71 -1.27
CA TYR A 233 -19.73 -18.32 -2.58
C TYR A 233 -18.80 -19.56 -2.54
N GLN A 234 -18.77 -20.32 -3.64
CA GLN A 234 -18.05 -21.59 -3.67
C GLN A 234 -16.53 -21.44 -3.84
N TYR A 235 -16.05 -20.31 -4.35
CA TYR A 235 -14.61 -20.07 -4.58
C TYR A 235 -13.85 -19.94 -3.26
N THR A 236 -12.68 -20.58 -3.18
CA THR A 236 -11.70 -20.32 -2.11
C THR A 236 -10.79 -19.17 -2.48
N LEU A 237 -10.51 -19.01 -3.77
CA LEU A 237 -9.50 -18.10 -4.32
C LEU A 237 -10.14 -17.14 -5.31
N THR A 238 -9.98 -15.84 -5.04
CA THR A 238 -10.32 -14.78 -5.97
C THR A 238 -9.11 -13.87 -6.21
N TYR A 239 -9.15 -13.07 -7.26
CA TYR A 239 -8.07 -12.14 -7.59
C TYR A 239 -8.59 -10.78 -8.02
N ILE A 240 -7.82 -9.75 -7.73
CA ILE A 240 -7.87 -8.44 -8.36
C ILE A 240 -6.62 -8.32 -9.23
N SER A 241 -6.73 -7.77 -10.42
CA SER A 241 -5.61 -7.36 -11.26
C SER A 241 -5.73 -5.88 -11.57
N SER A 242 -4.63 -5.23 -11.90
CA SER A 242 -4.64 -3.82 -12.28
C SER A 242 -5.70 -3.53 -13.34
N MET A 243 -6.42 -2.42 -13.18
CA MET A 243 -7.52 -2.05 -14.06
C MET A 243 -7.05 -1.90 -15.52
N LYS A 244 -7.80 -2.50 -16.45
CA LYS A 244 -7.44 -2.57 -17.88
C LYS A 244 -7.12 -1.21 -18.49
N GLU A 245 -7.89 -0.22 -18.12
CA GLU A 245 -7.83 1.14 -18.64
C GLU A 245 -6.60 1.93 -18.13
N ARG A 246 -6.00 1.50 -17.02
CA ARG A 246 -4.77 2.09 -16.47
C ARG A 246 -3.50 1.44 -16.99
N LEU A 247 -3.60 0.29 -17.66
CA LEU A 247 -2.46 -0.44 -18.19
C LEU A 247 -2.12 0.00 -19.61
N ALA A 248 -0.83 0.12 -19.89
CA ALA A 248 -0.35 0.18 -21.27
C ALA A 248 -0.83 -1.03 -22.07
N PRO A 249 -1.06 -0.91 -23.40
CA PRO A 249 -1.63 -1.98 -24.21
C PRO A 249 -0.88 -3.33 -24.10
N SER A 250 0.45 -3.31 -24.03
CA SER A 250 1.28 -4.51 -23.91
C SER A 250 1.06 -5.24 -22.57
N LEU A 251 1.01 -4.50 -21.45
CA LEU A 251 0.75 -5.07 -20.13
C LEU A 251 -0.69 -5.53 -19.98
N ARG A 252 -1.65 -4.82 -20.59
CA ARG A 252 -3.05 -5.24 -20.65
C ARG A 252 -3.19 -6.59 -21.32
N SER A 253 -2.62 -6.75 -22.52
CA SER A 253 -2.66 -8.02 -23.26
C SER A 253 -1.94 -9.13 -22.48
N LEU A 254 -0.73 -8.87 -21.96
CA LEU A 254 0.01 -9.83 -21.15
C LEU A 254 -0.83 -10.30 -19.94
N THR A 255 -1.39 -9.39 -19.17
CA THR A 255 -2.12 -9.72 -17.94
C THR A 255 -3.41 -10.48 -18.24
N TYR A 256 -4.26 -9.95 -19.12
CA TYR A 256 -5.63 -10.45 -19.31
C TYR A 256 -5.77 -11.56 -20.34
N GLU A 257 -4.88 -11.62 -21.32
CA GLU A 257 -4.98 -12.61 -22.40
C GLU A 257 -4.00 -13.79 -22.22
N LYS A 258 -2.97 -13.65 -21.33
CA LYS A 258 -1.95 -14.67 -21.14
C LYS A 258 -1.80 -15.11 -19.69
N VAL A 259 -1.47 -14.22 -18.74
CA VAL A 259 -1.21 -14.58 -17.34
C VAL A 259 -2.45 -15.17 -16.69
N ILE A 260 -3.56 -14.41 -16.65
CA ILE A 260 -4.81 -14.84 -16.00
C ILE A 260 -5.34 -16.14 -16.61
N PRO A 261 -5.45 -16.32 -17.93
CA PRO A 261 -5.89 -17.60 -18.52
C PRO A 261 -4.98 -18.78 -18.19
N SER A 262 -3.66 -18.55 -18.15
CA SER A 262 -2.68 -19.59 -17.81
C SER A 262 -2.83 -20.04 -16.35
N LEU A 263 -2.93 -19.10 -15.42
CA LEU A 263 -3.14 -19.39 -13.99
C LEU A 263 -4.49 -20.10 -13.77
N THR A 264 -5.56 -19.61 -14.41
CA THR A 264 -6.89 -20.24 -14.31
C THR A 264 -6.84 -21.70 -14.77
N LYS A 265 -6.17 -21.97 -15.88
CA LYS A 265 -6.00 -23.34 -16.40
C LYS A 265 -5.17 -24.23 -15.49
N SER A 266 -4.09 -23.70 -14.92
CA SER A 266 -3.18 -24.43 -14.04
C SER A 266 -3.84 -24.75 -12.69
N LEU A 267 -4.44 -23.77 -12.06
CA LEU A 267 -5.14 -23.91 -10.79
C LEU A 267 -6.36 -24.84 -10.89
N LYS A 268 -7.05 -24.82 -12.02
CA LYS A 268 -8.17 -25.77 -12.26
C LYS A 268 -7.72 -27.24 -12.21
N LYS A 269 -6.50 -27.56 -12.66
CA LYS A 269 -5.95 -28.92 -12.55
C LYS A 269 -5.72 -29.34 -11.11
N LYS A 270 -5.46 -28.35 -10.23
CA LYS A 270 -5.32 -28.54 -8.78
C LYS A 270 -6.65 -28.43 -8.03
N LYS A 271 -7.77 -28.34 -8.76
CA LYS A 271 -9.15 -28.21 -8.25
C LYS A 271 -9.49 -26.87 -7.62
N TRP A 272 -8.69 -25.82 -7.90
CA TRP A 272 -9.03 -24.47 -7.55
C TRP A 272 -9.71 -23.76 -8.71
N ASP A 273 -10.86 -23.15 -8.45
CA ASP A 273 -11.47 -22.20 -9.37
C ASP A 273 -10.92 -20.81 -9.03
N LEU A 274 -10.14 -20.22 -9.93
CA LEU A 274 -9.68 -18.83 -9.84
C LEU A 274 -10.77 -17.92 -10.43
N PHE A 275 -11.27 -16.97 -9.63
CA PHE A 275 -12.38 -16.09 -10.03
C PHE A 275 -12.04 -14.63 -9.75
N PRO A 276 -12.56 -13.65 -10.52
CA PRO A 276 -12.43 -12.25 -10.18
C PRO A 276 -13.00 -11.93 -8.80
N TYR A 277 -12.40 -11.00 -8.08
CA TYR A 277 -12.86 -10.55 -6.77
C TYR A 277 -14.35 -10.16 -6.82
N VAL A 278 -15.12 -10.59 -5.81
CA VAL A 278 -16.57 -10.42 -5.78
C VAL A 278 -16.92 -9.09 -5.11
N GLU A 279 -16.82 -8.02 -5.88
CA GLU A 279 -17.29 -6.69 -5.47
C GLU A 279 -18.74 -6.51 -5.94
N LEU A 280 -19.66 -6.40 -5.01
CA LEU A 280 -21.09 -6.38 -5.32
C LEU A 280 -21.59 -4.99 -5.69
N LEU A 281 -22.50 -4.90 -6.66
CA LEU A 281 -23.24 -3.67 -6.96
C LEU A 281 -24.28 -3.34 -5.89
N LYS A 282 -24.89 -4.38 -5.31
CA LYS A 282 -25.89 -4.27 -4.26
C LYS A 282 -25.66 -5.33 -3.19
N GLU A 283 -26.68 -6.01 -2.73
CA GLU A 283 -26.63 -6.91 -1.59
C GLU A 283 -26.19 -8.34 -1.96
N THR A 284 -26.55 -8.80 -3.17
CA THR A 284 -26.31 -10.18 -3.62
C THR A 284 -25.62 -10.26 -4.98
N PRO A 285 -24.87 -11.35 -5.25
CA PRO A 285 -24.20 -11.53 -6.55
C PRO A 285 -25.13 -11.53 -7.75
N GLU A 286 -26.36 -12.02 -7.61
CA GLU A 286 -27.36 -12.05 -8.70
C GLU A 286 -27.76 -10.64 -9.17
N GLU A 287 -27.64 -9.66 -8.32
CA GLU A 287 -27.91 -8.25 -8.68
C GLU A 287 -26.77 -7.62 -9.48
N GLY A 288 -25.63 -8.31 -9.54
CA GLY A 288 -24.44 -7.94 -10.31
C GLY A 288 -23.22 -7.66 -9.47
N MET A 289 -22.08 -7.82 -10.10
CA MET A 289 -20.78 -7.47 -9.54
C MET A 289 -19.99 -6.57 -10.49
N HIS A 290 -18.98 -5.89 -9.98
CA HIS A 290 -18.08 -5.09 -10.81
C HIS A 290 -16.61 -5.35 -10.53
N ALA A 291 -15.74 -4.98 -11.47
CA ALA A 291 -14.31 -5.03 -11.28
C ALA A 291 -13.88 -3.99 -10.23
N PHE A 292 -12.90 -4.32 -9.42
CA PHE A 292 -12.34 -3.42 -8.43
C PHE A 292 -11.54 -2.29 -9.10
N ASN A 293 -11.68 -1.06 -8.60
CA ASN A 293 -10.90 0.09 -9.05
C ASN A 293 -9.66 0.26 -8.14
N ASP A 294 -8.51 -0.22 -8.61
CA ASP A 294 -7.24 -0.22 -7.91
C ASP A 294 -6.57 1.17 -7.92
N LEU A 295 -6.98 2.02 -7.02
CA LEU A 295 -6.36 3.34 -6.85
C LEU A 295 -4.91 3.23 -6.34
N PRO A 296 -4.05 4.22 -6.62
CA PRO A 296 -2.66 4.24 -6.17
C PRO A 296 -2.43 4.18 -4.64
N ARG A 297 -3.45 4.44 -3.84
CA ARG A 297 -3.42 4.24 -2.39
C ARG A 297 -3.27 2.78 -1.97
N TYR A 298 -3.67 1.83 -2.84
CA TYR A 298 -3.54 0.39 -2.62
C TYR A 298 -2.19 -0.12 -3.12
N ALA A 299 -1.72 -1.23 -2.54
CA ALA A 299 -0.43 -1.85 -2.92
C ALA A 299 -0.34 -2.15 -4.42
N MET A 300 -1.36 -2.79 -4.96
CA MET A 300 -1.41 -3.16 -6.37
C MET A 300 -1.50 -1.94 -7.29
N GLY A 301 -2.36 -0.96 -6.95
CA GLY A 301 -2.49 0.29 -7.70
C GLY A 301 -1.19 1.09 -7.72
N TYR A 302 -0.45 1.14 -6.59
CA TYR A 302 0.88 1.74 -6.54
C TYR A 302 1.87 1.00 -7.43
N ALA A 303 1.93 -0.34 -7.35
CA ALA A 303 2.85 -1.13 -8.18
C ALA A 303 2.58 -0.97 -9.68
N SER A 304 1.32 -0.79 -10.09
CA SER A 304 0.93 -0.56 -11.48
C SER A 304 1.44 0.77 -12.06
N LEU A 305 1.71 1.78 -11.21
CA LEU A 305 2.32 3.04 -11.64
C LEU A 305 3.74 2.86 -12.20
N PHE A 306 4.39 1.75 -11.86
CA PHE A 306 5.74 1.37 -12.25
C PHE A 306 5.77 0.16 -13.20
N ASP A 307 4.69 -0.05 -13.94
CA ASP A 307 4.58 -1.07 -14.98
C ASP A 307 4.80 -2.53 -14.51
N ALA A 308 4.48 -2.85 -13.25
CA ALA A 308 4.45 -4.22 -12.78
C ALA A 308 3.15 -4.93 -13.18
N VAL A 309 3.22 -6.22 -13.56
CA VAL A 309 2.05 -7.10 -13.65
C VAL A 309 1.60 -7.40 -12.22
N SER A 310 0.49 -6.80 -11.80
CA SER A 310 0.13 -6.76 -10.38
C SER A 310 -1.16 -7.51 -10.08
N PHE A 311 -1.15 -8.23 -8.95
CA PHE A 311 -2.30 -8.97 -8.43
C PHE A 311 -2.49 -8.72 -6.93
N THR A 312 -3.75 -8.58 -6.51
CA THR A 312 -4.16 -8.85 -5.14
C THR A 312 -4.86 -10.21 -5.14
N VAL A 313 -4.36 -11.13 -4.33
CA VAL A 313 -4.92 -12.48 -4.16
C VAL A 313 -5.75 -12.51 -2.90
N GLU A 314 -7.03 -12.84 -3.06
CA GLU A 314 -8.02 -12.81 -1.99
C GLU A 314 -8.55 -14.23 -1.74
N THR A 315 -8.34 -14.75 -0.54
CA THR A 315 -8.99 -15.99 -0.12
C THR A 315 -10.28 -15.70 0.63
N HIS A 316 -11.28 -16.58 0.51
CA HIS A 316 -12.58 -16.32 1.12
C HIS A 316 -12.58 -16.61 2.63
N MET A 317 -12.89 -15.60 3.45
CA MET A 317 -12.83 -15.66 4.92
C MET A 317 -13.62 -16.81 5.57
N LEU A 318 -14.73 -17.28 4.95
CA LEU A 318 -15.55 -18.36 5.48
C LEU A 318 -14.95 -19.75 5.26
N LYS A 319 -13.97 -19.89 4.34
CA LYS A 319 -13.29 -21.17 4.11
C LYS A 319 -12.26 -21.44 5.22
N PRO A 320 -12.04 -22.71 5.60
CA PRO A 320 -11.05 -23.07 6.63
C PRO A 320 -9.66 -22.53 6.33
N PHE A 321 -8.95 -22.02 7.33
CA PHE A 321 -7.62 -21.44 7.16
C PHE A 321 -6.62 -22.33 6.41
N PRO A 322 -6.48 -23.66 6.72
CA PRO A 322 -5.55 -24.51 5.96
C PRO A 322 -5.88 -24.59 4.47
N GLN A 323 -7.17 -24.60 4.10
CA GLN A 323 -7.62 -24.61 2.71
C GLN A 323 -7.26 -23.30 2.00
N ARG A 324 -7.41 -22.17 2.68
CA ARG A 324 -7.04 -20.85 2.16
C ARG A 324 -5.53 -20.76 1.92
N VAL A 325 -4.73 -21.23 2.88
CA VAL A 325 -3.26 -21.29 2.77
C VAL A 325 -2.82 -22.14 1.58
N GLU A 326 -3.44 -23.33 1.40
CA GLU A 326 -3.12 -24.21 0.28
C GLU A 326 -3.46 -23.56 -1.07
N ALA A 327 -4.62 -22.92 -1.18
CA ALA A 327 -5.01 -22.20 -2.39
C ALA A 327 -4.05 -21.05 -2.73
N THR A 328 -3.62 -20.27 -1.72
CA THR A 328 -2.63 -19.19 -1.89
C THR A 328 -1.27 -19.76 -2.30
N HIS A 329 -0.82 -20.83 -1.64
CA HIS A 329 0.42 -21.52 -2.01
C HIS A 329 0.41 -21.95 -3.47
N ASP A 330 -0.66 -22.57 -3.91
CA ASP A 330 -0.78 -23.08 -5.28
C ASP A 330 -0.83 -21.95 -6.31
N PHE A 331 -1.47 -20.82 -5.99
CA PHE A 331 -1.44 -19.62 -6.82
C PHE A 331 -0.01 -19.08 -6.96
N LEU A 332 0.69 -18.91 -5.85
CA LEU A 332 2.07 -18.39 -5.86
C LEU A 332 3.01 -19.33 -6.60
N ALA A 333 2.89 -20.65 -6.36
CA ALA A 333 3.72 -21.64 -7.03
C ALA A 333 3.53 -21.62 -8.55
N ASP A 334 2.29 -21.54 -9.03
CA ASP A 334 1.98 -21.49 -10.46
C ASP A 334 2.44 -20.16 -11.09
N LEU A 335 2.26 -19.04 -10.37
CA LEU A 335 2.73 -17.74 -10.84
C LEU A 335 4.26 -17.67 -10.91
N ILE A 336 4.99 -18.22 -9.93
CA ILE A 336 6.46 -18.30 -9.96
C ILE A 336 6.94 -19.08 -11.18
N VAL A 337 6.32 -20.25 -11.44
CA VAL A 337 6.65 -21.06 -12.63
C VAL A 337 6.33 -20.31 -13.90
N TYR A 338 5.17 -19.64 -13.98
CA TYR A 338 4.80 -18.82 -15.14
C TYR A 338 5.80 -17.70 -15.37
N THR A 339 6.14 -16.94 -14.33
CA THR A 339 7.08 -15.80 -14.38
C THR A 339 8.44 -16.24 -14.92
N GLY A 340 8.96 -17.37 -14.45
CA GLY A 340 10.24 -17.90 -14.95
C GLY A 340 10.17 -18.36 -16.40
N ALA A 341 9.12 -19.11 -16.76
CA ALA A 341 8.95 -19.62 -18.12
C ALA A 341 8.71 -18.53 -19.18
N HIS A 342 8.13 -17.39 -18.78
CA HIS A 342 7.75 -16.29 -19.67
C HIS A 342 8.55 -14.99 -19.40
N SER A 343 9.72 -15.10 -18.78
CA SER A 343 10.57 -13.96 -18.39
C SER A 343 10.81 -12.97 -19.53
N LYS A 344 11.14 -13.48 -20.72
CA LYS A 344 11.40 -12.63 -21.89
C LYS A 344 10.15 -11.90 -22.40
N GLU A 345 9.00 -12.54 -22.33
CA GLU A 345 7.72 -11.94 -22.72
C GLU A 345 7.32 -10.80 -21.77
N ILE A 346 7.52 -11.00 -20.47
CA ILE A 346 7.28 -10.00 -19.44
C ILE A 346 8.20 -8.79 -19.63
N GLU A 347 9.50 -9.02 -19.85
CA GLU A 347 10.48 -7.97 -20.13
C GLU A 347 10.10 -7.12 -21.34
N ILE A 348 9.70 -7.77 -22.43
CA ILE A 348 9.25 -7.09 -23.66
C ILE A 348 8.03 -6.22 -23.37
N ALA A 349 7.01 -6.78 -22.71
CA ALA A 349 5.77 -6.06 -22.43
C ALA A 349 6.00 -4.82 -21.54
N ARG A 350 6.89 -4.91 -20.53
CA ARG A 350 7.28 -3.75 -19.70
C ARG A 350 8.06 -2.70 -20.50
N THR A 351 8.96 -3.14 -21.38
CA THR A 351 9.73 -2.21 -22.23
C THR A 351 8.81 -1.46 -23.21
N GLU A 352 7.83 -2.15 -23.78
CA GLU A 352 6.82 -1.54 -24.65
C GLU A 352 5.91 -0.59 -23.85
N ALA A 353 5.53 -0.92 -22.62
CA ALA A 353 4.76 -0.05 -21.76
C ALA A 353 5.50 1.27 -21.46
N ARG A 354 6.76 1.19 -21.08
CA ARG A 354 7.62 2.38 -20.86
C ARG A 354 7.72 3.24 -22.13
N THR A 355 7.84 2.61 -23.29
CA THR A 355 7.88 3.32 -24.59
C THR A 355 6.53 3.95 -24.93
N TYR A 356 5.42 3.28 -24.61
CA TYR A 356 4.08 3.80 -24.79
C TYR A 356 3.87 5.09 -23.97
N TRP A 357 4.19 5.06 -22.69
CA TRP A 357 4.04 6.20 -21.81
C TRP A 357 4.89 7.41 -22.23
N GLN A 358 6.10 7.20 -22.74
CA GLN A 358 6.94 8.30 -23.25
C GLN A 358 6.30 9.07 -24.41
N LYS A 359 5.48 8.42 -25.20
CA LYS A 359 4.81 9.00 -26.38
C LYS A 359 3.45 9.59 -26.06
N ASP A 360 2.82 9.14 -25.01
CA ASP A 360 1.50 9.59 -24.62
C ASP A 360 1.56 11.05 -24.12
N LYS A 361 0.61 11.88 -24.56
CA LYS A 361 0.54 13.31 -24.27
C LYS A 361 -0.64 13.65 -23.35
N GLN A 362 -1.47 12.68 -23.01
CA GLN A 362 -2.62 12.86 -22.15
C GLN A 362 -2.49 11.98 -20.92
N PHE A 363 -2.90 12.51 -19.79
CA PHE A 363 -3.07 11.72 -18.57
C PHE A 363 -4.57 11.65 -18.25
N GLU A 364 -5.12 10.46 -18.33
CA GLU A 364 -6.51 10.16 -18.03
C GLU A 364 -6.67 9.74 -16.57
N PHE A 365 -7.71 10.24 -15.90
CA PHE A 365 -8.00 9.92 -14.49
C PHE A 365 -9.51 10.06 -14.20
N GLY A 366 -9.91 9.84 -12.94
CA GLY A 366 -11.32 9.91 -12.54
C GLY A 366 -12.14 8.77 -13.17
N PHE A 367 -11.58 7.58 -13.25
CA PHE A 367 -12.24 6.44 -13.90
C PHE A 367 -13.54 6.06 -13.22
N GLN A 368 -14.62 6.00 -14.00
CA GLN A 368 -15.95 5.62 -13.55
C GLN A 368 -16.42 4.37 -14.28
N LEU A 369 -17.12 3.51 -13.54
CA LEU A 369 -17.74 2.31 -14.09
C LEU A 369 -18.78 2.71 -15.15
N THR A 370 -18.72 2.07 -16.31
CA THR A 370 -19.69 2.29 -17.39
C THR A 370 -20.90 1.38 -17.21
N GLU A 371 -21.99 1.69 -17.95
CA GLU A 371 -23.17 0.83 -17.99
C GLU A 371 -22.98 -0.43 -18.86
N LYS A 372 -21.80 -0.62 -19.48
CA LYS A 372 -21.51 -1.80 -20.29
C LYS A 372 -21.52 -3.05 -19.43
N LYS A 373 -22.51 -3.89 -19.70
CA LYS A 373 -22.80 -5.10 -18.96
C LYS A 373 -22.28 -6.30 -19.73
N ASP A 374 -21.38 -7.05 -19.08
CA ASP A 374 -20.97 -8.40 -19.48
C ASP A 374 -21.73 -9.43 -18.65
N SER A 375 -21.50 -10.72 -18.93
CA SER A 375 -22.08 -11.84 -18.18
C SER A 375 -20.98 -12.80 -17.78
N ILE A 376 -20.96 -13.21 -16.50
CA ILE A 376 -19.97 -14.15 -15.97
C ILE A 376 -20.66 -15.33 -15.28
N LEU A 377 -20.16 -16.56 -15.49
CA LEU A 377 -20.67 -17.74 -14.81
C LEU A 377 -20.20 -17.73 -13.36
N PHE A 378 -21.12 -17.54 -12.43
CA PHE A 378 -20.88 -17.45 -11.00
C PHE A 378 -21.32 -18.72 -10.27
N LYS A 379 -20.50 -19.19 -9.33
CA LYS A 379 -20.77 -20.32 -8.45
C LYS A 379 -21.06 -19.80 -7.04
N GLY A 380 -22.33 -19.71 -6.71
CA GLY A 380 -22.83 -19.19 -5.44
C GLY A 380 -23.63 -20.22 -4.66
N PHE A 381 -24.31 -19.73 -3.64
CA PHE A 381 -25.26 -20.47 -2.82
C PHE A 381 -26.62 -19.76 -2.84
N GLU A 382 -27.72 -20.52 -2.87
CA GLU A 382 -29.04 -19.93 -2.68
C GLU A 382 -29.14 -19.20 -1.35
N PHE A 383 -29.98 -18.19 -1.30
CA PHE A 383 -30.22 -17.43 -0.08
C PHE A 383 -31.71 -17.23 0.20
N THR A 384 -32.03 -16.93 1.42
CA THR A 384 -33.35 -16.52 1.90
C THR A 384 -33.23 -15.34 2.85
N ASN A 385 -34.35 -14.63 3.08
CA ASN A 385 -34.40 -13.48 3.98
C ASN A 385 -35.35 -13.74 5.16
N PRO A 386 -35.07 -14.75 6.05
CA PRO A 386 -35.88 -15.00 7.21
C PRO A 386 -35.77 -13.85 8.22
N PRO A 387 -36.75 -13.71 9.14
CA PRO A 387 -36.61 -12.81 10.28
C PRO A 387 -35.36 -13.14 11.10
N SER A 388 -34.58 -12.11 11.46
CA SER A 388 -33.45 -12.26 12.36
C SER A 388 -33.91 -12.58 13.78
N PRO A 389 -33.37 -13.61 14.45
CA PRO A 389 -33.68 -13.87 15.86
C PRO A 389 -33.14 -12.80 16.82
N VAL A 390 -32.26 -11.90 16.33
CA VAL A 390 -31.65 -10.83 17.13
C VAL A 390 -32.39 -9.52 16.94
N THR A 391 -32.65 -9.13 15.69
CA THR A 391 -33.22 -7.79 15.37
C THR A 391 -34.71 -7.84 15.01
N GLY A 392 -35.25 -9.02 14.68
CA GLY A 392 -36.61 -9.18 14.14
C GLY A 392 -36.78 -8.75 12.68
N LEU A 393 -35.77 -8.13 12.06
CA LEU A 393 -35.80 -7.67 10.68
C LEU A 393 -35.39 -8.78 9.70
N PRO A 394 -35.76 -8.72 8.41
CA PRO A 394 -35.23 -9.65 7.41
C PRO A 394 -33.69 -9.66 7.41
N ARG A 395 -33.08 -10.85 7.35
CA ARG A 395 -31.62 -11.00 7.25
C ARG A 395 -31.26 -11.86 6.06
N LEU A 396 -30.21 -11.52 5.36
CA LEU A 396 -29.61 -12.37 4.33
C LEU A 396 -29.05 -13.64 4.97
N LYS A 397 -29.44 -14.81 4.46
CA LYS A 397 -28.95 -16.11 4.90
C LYS A 397 -28.64 -16.98 3.69
N TYR A 398 -27.36 -17.25 3.46
CA TYR A 398 -26.92 -18.20 2.42
C TYR A 398 -27.12 -19.66 2.89
N HIS A 399 -27.33 -20.56 1.92
CA HIS A 399 -27.54 -21.99 2.12
C HIS A 399 -26.45 -22.78 1.38
N GLU A 400 -25.35 -23.11 2.07
CA GLU A 400 -24.22 -23.85 1.50
C GLU A 400 -24.60 -25.25 1.00
N ASP A 401 -25.70 -25.83 1.50
CA ASP A 401 -26.30 -27.07 1.03
C ASP A 401 -27.07 -26.96 -0.31
N ARG A 402 -27.17 -25.73 -0.84
CA ARG A 402 -27.86 -25.42 -2.10
C ARG A 402 -26.95 -24.61 -3.05
N PRO A 403 -25.86 -25.23 -3.53
CA PRO A 403 -24.97 -24.58 -4.48
C PRO A 403 -25.64 -24.37 -5.83
N TYR A 404 -25.29 -23.30 -6.53
CA TYR A 404 -25.72 -23.05 -7.89
C TYR A 404 -24.59 -22.58 -8.79
N GLU A 405 -24.79 -22.72 -10.10
CA GLU A 405 -24.00 -22.07 -11.15
C GLU A 405 -24.95 -21.27 -12.04
N LYS A 406 -24.77 -19.94 -12.09
CA LYS A 406 -25.64 -19.03 -12.86
C LYS A 406 -24.80 -17.96 -13.55
N TYR A 407 -25.25 -17.49 -14.72
CA TYR A 407 -24.71 -16.28 -15.32
C TYR A 407 -25.27 -15.06 -14.59
N ILE A 408 -24.38 -14.21 -14.08
CA ILE A 408 -24.74 -12.97 -13.40
C ILE A 408 -24.19 -11.77 -14.15
N PRO A 409 -24.77 -10.56 -13.95
CA PRO A 409 -24.24 -9.32 -14.52
C PRO A 409 -22.84 -9.03 -13.99
N TYR A 410 -21.90 -8.67 -14.90
CA TYR A 410 -20.55 -8.26 -14.55
C TYR A 410 -20.16 -6.98 -15.27
N PHE A 411 -19.84 -5.95 -14.51
CA PHE A 411 -19.45 -4.64 -15.01
C PHE A 411 -17.94 -4.48 -14.81
N GLN A 412 -17.18 -4.46 -15.90
CA GLN A 412 -15.71 -4.46 -15.83
C GLN A 412 -15.05 -3.40 -16.74
N THR A 413 -15.85 -2.54 -17.35
CA THR A 413 -15.37 -1.49 -18.25
C THR A 413 -15.44 -0.16 -17.54
N TYR A 414 -14.33 0.53 -17.44
CA TYR A 414 -14.24 1.87 -16.90
C TYR A 414 -13.96 2.88 -18.00
N GLN A 415 -14.33 4.13 -17.76
CA GLN A 415 -14.01 5.23 -18.64
C GLN A 415 -13.49 6.41 -17.82
N ALA A 416 -12.41 7.02 -18.29
CA ALA A 416 -11.90 8.24 -17.70
C ALA A 416 -12.93 9.37 -17.81
N LYS A 417 -13.14 10.08 -16.72
CA LYS A 417 -14.04 11.24 -16.67
C LYS A 417 -13.29 12.53 -16.98
N ASP A 418 -12.00 12.55 -16.76
CA ASP A 418 -11.17 13.74 -16.88
C ASP A 418 -9.79 13.39 -17.46
N SER A 419 -9.15 14.38 -18.06
CA SER A 419 -7.80 14.26 -18.59
C SER A 419 -7.09 15.61 -18.59
N VAL A 420 -5.74 15.58 -18.57
CA VAL A 420 -4.89 16.76 -18.73
C VAL A 420 -3.81 16.51 -19.76
N VAL A 421 -3.36 17.58 -20.42
CA VAL A 421 -2.13 17.55 -21.19
C VAL A 421 -0.96 17.40 -20.19
N ILE A 422 -0.05 16.46 -20.47
CA ILE A 422 1.05 16.16 -19.57
C ILE A 422 2.09 17.30 -19.66
N PRO A 423 2.40 17.98 -18.55
CA PRO A 423 3.43 19.00 -18.53
C PRO A 423 4.82 18.37 -18.74
N SER A 424 5.73 19.10 -19.37
CA SER A 424 7.13 18.66 -19.53
C SER A 424 7.86 18.59 -18.20
N TYR A 425 7.51 19.49 -17.25
CA TYR A 425 8.11 19.58 -15.93
C TYR A 425 7.09 19.94 -14.87
N PHE A 426 7.32 19.44 -13.66
CA PHE A 426 6.78 20.00 -12.43
C PHE A 426 7.87 20.79 -11.70
N ILE A 427 7.48 21.83 -10.96
CA ILE A 427 8.40 22.60 -10.12
C ILE A 427 7.80 22.70 -8.74
N VAL A 428 8.60 22.38 -7.72
CA VAL A 428 8.20 22.36 -6.31
C VAL A 428 9.19 23.16 -5.50
N GLY A 429 8.69 24.05 -4.67
CA GLY A 429 9.52 24.84 -3.75
C GLY A 429 10.18 23.98 -2.67
N SER A 430 11.39 24.33 -2.29
CA SER A 430 12.18 23.62 -1.27
C SER A 430 11.53 23.57 0.11
N GLN A 431 10.55 24.44 0.38
CA GLN A 431 9.74 24.41 1.61
C GLN A 431 8.74 23.25 1.69
N CYS A 432 8.50 22.53 0.57
CA CYS A 432 7.64 21.37 0.53
C CYS A 432 8.42 20.09 0.88
N ASP A 433 9.10 20.07 2.02
CA ASP A 433 10.00 18.98 2.44
C ASP A 433 9.33 17.62 2.41
N GLU A 434 8.10 17.51 2.93
CA GLU A 434 7.33 16.26 2.94
C GLU A 434 7.10 15.69 1.54
N VAL A 435 6.88 16.56 0.55
CA VAL A 435 6.73 16.15 -0.85
C VAL A 435 8.08 15.68 -1.40
N ILE A 436 9.16 16.45 -1.15
CA ILE A 436 10.50 16.12 -1.63
C ILE A 436 11.00 14.79 -1.05
N GLU A 437 10.75 14.52 0.23
CA GLU A 437 11.09 13.24 0.86
C GLU A 437 10.42 12.05 0.14
N ARG A 438 9.15 12.19 -0.23
CA ARG A 438 8.41 11.18 -0.98
C ARG A 438 8.93 11.02 -2.41
N LEU A 439 9.35 12.09 -3.06
CA LEU A 439 10.02 12.02 -4.37
C LEU A 439 11.33 11.24 -4.27
N VAL A 440 12.14 11.50 -3.25
CA VAL A 440 13.41 10.78 -3.01
C VAL A 440 13.16 9.31 -2.74
N ALA A 441 12.19 8.98 -1.88
CA ALA A 441 11.82 7.61 -1.56
C ALA A 441 11.36 6.81 -2.79
N ASN A 442 10.69 7.48 -3.73
CA ASN A 442 10.26 6.90 -5.01
C ASN A 442 11.31 6.99 -6.12
N GLN A 443 12.56 7.33 -5.80
CA GLN A 443 13.68 7.46 -6.75
C GLN A 443 13.38 8.42 -7.93
N VAL A 444 12.56 9.43 -7.71
CA VAL A 444 12.26 10.46 -8.71
C VAL A 444 13.53 11.25 -9.02
N GLN A 445 13.80 11.44 -10.30
CA GLN A 445 14.90 12.27 -10.76
C GLN A 445 14.44 13.74 -10.81
N PHE A 446 15.20 14.63 -10.17
CA PHE A 446 14.96 16.07 -10.19
C PHE A 446 16.26 16.87 -10.16
N ILE A 447 16.19 18.12 -10.58
CA ILE A 447 17.31 19.06 -10.60
C ILE A 447 17.01 20.18 -9.61
N ARG A 448 17.96 20.51 -8.74
CA ARG A 448 17.82 21.68 -7.85
C ARG A 448 18.31 22.92 -8.56
N PHE A 449 17.57 24.03 -8.44
CA PHE A 449 18.03 25.31 -8.95
C PHE A 449 19.32 25.74 -8.23
N GLU A 450 20.32 26.13 -8.99
CA GLU A 450 21.59 26.61 -8.46
C GLU A 450 21.54 28.10 -8.06
N ASN A 451 20.62 28.85 -8.67
CA ASN A 451 20.41 30.27 -8.45
C ASN A 451 18.90 30.57 -8.42
N ASP A 452 18.57 31.72 -7.81
CA ASP A 452 17.24 32.28 -7.90
C ASP A 452 16.89 32.57 -9.36
N THR A 453 15.68 32.27 -9.76
CA THR A 453 15.22 32.39 -11.15
C THR A 453 13.74 32.78 -11.20
N ILE A 454 13.36 33.43 -12.30
CA ILE A 454 11.97 33.77 -12.58
C ILE A 454 11.53 32.94 -13.80
N ILE A 455 10.43 32.21 -13.65
CA ILE A 455 9.93 31.35 -14.73
C ILE A 455 8.44 31.58 -14.89
N GLN A 456 8.00 31.75 -16.12
CA GLN A 456 6.58 31.70 -16.45
C GLN A 456 6.11 30.24 -16.49
N ILE A 457 5.15 29.91 -15.64
CA ILE A 457 4.59 28.57 -15.45
C ILE A 457 3.07 28.63 -15.40
N SER A 458 2.40 27.47 -15.54
CA SER A 458 1.02 27.30 -15.11
C SER A 458 0.98 26.82 -13.66
N GLN A 459 0.01 27.30 -12.88
CA GLN A 459 -0.33 26.77 -11.55
C GLN A 459 -1.84 26.49 -11.49
N GLU A 460 -2.22 25.47 -10.73
CA GLU A 460 -3.62 25.17 -10.50
C GLU A 460 -4.19 26.04 -9.39
N ARG A 461 -5.21 26.85 -9.69
CA ARG A 461 -6.05 27.51 -8.70
C ARG A 461 -7.32 26.71 -8.48
N LEU A 462 -7.56 26.36 -7.23
CA LEU A 462 -8.76 25.63 -6.83
C LEU A 462 -10.00 26.53 -6.94
N SER A 463 -11.08 25.98 -7.46
CA SER A 463 -12.37 26.70 -7.50
C SER A 463 -13.41 26.07 -6.57
N GLU A 464 -13.43 24.75 -6.48
CA GLU A 464 -14.37 24.00 -5.64
C GLU A 464 -13.69 22.69 -5.17
N PHE A 465 -14.03 22.28 -3.96
CA PHE A 465 -13.73 20.94 -3.44
C PHE A 465 -14.63 20.65 -2.24
N LYS A 466 -14.75 19.38 -1.89
CA LYS A 466 -15.42 18.94 -0.67
C LYS A 466 -14.45 18.11 0.17
N SER A 467 -14.44 18.32 1.48
CA SER A 467 -13.68 17.50 2.42
C SER A 467 -14.59 16.49 3.11
N TYR A 468 -14.05 15.33 3.45
CA TYR A 468 -14.78 14.38 4.28
C TYR A 468 -15.09 15.00 5.65
N GLY A 469 -16.29 14.76 6.17
CA GLY A 469 -16.70 15.26 7.48
C GLY A 469 -16.06 14.54 8.67
N LYS A 470 -15.33 13.45 8.42
CA LYS A 470 -14.60 12.65 9.40
C LYS A 470 -13.24 12.26 8.83
N PRO A 471 -12.22 12.06 9.67
CA PRO A 471 -10.93 11.58 9.20
C PRO A 471 -11.05 10.22 8.50
N TYR A 472 -10.33 10.08 7.39
CA TYR A 472 -10.11 8.85 6.67
C TYR A 472 -8.60 8.62 6.57
N GLU A 473 -8.11 7.59 7.23
CA GLU A 473 -6.68 7.27 7.32
C GLU A 473 -5.80 8.47 7.71
N GLY A 474 -6.24 9.19 8.74
CA GLY A 474 -5.54 10.35 9.29
C GLY A 474 -5.83 11.69 8.60
N HIS A 475 -6.56 11.72 7.50
CA HIS A 475 -6.80 12.90 6.67
C HIS A 475 -8.28 13.24 6.52
N PHE A 476 -8.60 14.52 6.37
CA PHE A 476 -9.90 14.99 5.88
C PHE A 476 -9.89 15.05 4.34
N TYR A 477 -9.82 13.86 3.73
CA TYR A 477 -9.65 13.68 2.29
C TYR A 477 -10.57 14.59 1.45
N HIS A 478 -9.99 15.29 0.46
CA HIS A 478 -10.74 16.14 -0.46
C HIS A 478 -11.28 15.35 -1.65
N ASN A 479 -12.56 15.53 -1.94
CA ASN A 479 -13.21 14.97 -3.12
C ASN A 479 -13.87 16.08 -3.94
N GLU A 480 -14.44 15.72 -5.09
CA GLU A 480 -15.13 16.66 -5.99
C GLU A 480 -14.29 17.91 -6.35
N VAL A 481 -12.97 17.70 -6.52
CA VAL A 481 -12.02 18.80 -6.76
C VAL A 481 -12.18 19.36 -8.15
N LYS A 482 -12.27 20.70 -8.23
CA LYS A 482 -12.22 21.48 -9.48
C LYS A 482 -11.10 22.52 -9.37
N SER A 483 -10.33 22.65 -10.42
CA SER A 483 -9.24 23.63 -10.54
C SER A 483 -9.21 24.26 -11.93
N LYS A 484 -8.54 25.40 -12.04
CA LYS A 484 -8.21 26.05 -13.31
C LYS A 484 -6.72 26.32 -13.34
N GLU A 485 -6.08 26.15 -14.48
CA GLU A 485 -4.71 26.55 -14.70
C GLU A 485 -4.66 28.07 -14.92
N GLU A 486 -3.75 28.72 -14.24
CA GLU A 486 -3.44 30.14 -14.40
C GLU A 486 -1.96 30.27 -14.77
N LEU A 487 -1.70 31.12 -15.79
CA LEU A 487 -0.33 31.45 -16.17
C LEU A 487 0.21 32.52 -15.21
N VAL A 488 1.29 32.21 -14.51
CA VAL A 488 1.90 33.09 -13.53
C VAL A 488 3.41 33.22 -13.78
N GLU A 489 3.96 34.37 -13.42
CA GLU A 489 5.40 34.58 -13.32
C GLU A 489 5.81 34.30 -11.88
N GLN A 490 6.54 33.21 -11.67
CA GLN A 490 6.90 32.73 -10.33
C GLN A 490 8.39 32.86 -10.08
N HIS A 491 8.72 33.40 -8.90
CA HIS A 491 10.08 33.46 -8.37
C HIS A 491 10.42 32.15 -7.68
N PHE A 492 11.38 31.43 -8.21
CA PHE A 492 11.96 30.23 -7.61
C PHE A 492 13.30 30.56 -6.97
N LYS A 493 13.57 29.94 -5.84
CA LYS A 493 14.81 30.13 -5.09
C LYS A 493 15.82 29.06 -5.40
N LYS A 494 17.07 29.32 -5.13
CA LYS A 494 18.12 28.32 -5.07
C LYS A 494 17.67 27.18 -4.13
N GLY A 495 17.73 25.93 -4.63
CA GLY A 495 17.33 24.74 -3.88
C GLY A 495 15.94 24.21 -4.22
N ASP A 496 15.06 25.01 -4.84
CA ASP A 496 13.79 24.52 -5.39
C ASP A 496 14.05 23.47 -6.46
N VAL A 497 13.08 22.57 -6.68
CA VAL A 497 13.28 21.38 -7.51
C VAL A 497 12.47 21.44 -8.79
N LEU A 498 13.14 21.19 -9.91
CA LEU A 498 12.57 20.99 -11.24
C LEU A 498 12.56 19.50 -11.54
N ILE A 499 11.39 18.96 -11.84
CA ILE A 499 11.14 17.53 -11.97
C ILE A 499 10.69 17.22 -13.40
N PRO A 500 11.55 16.66 -14.26
CA PRO A 500 11.15 16.23 -15.59
C PRO A 500 10.05 15.17 -15.53
N THR A 501 8.98 15.33 -16.30
CA THR A 501 7.91 14.33 -16.34
C THR A 501 8.31 13.10 -17.16
N ASN A 502 9.18 13.27 -18.17
CA ASN A 502 9.67 12.17 -18.99
C ASN A 502 10.72 11.33 -18.26
N GLN A 503 10.28 10.54 -17.29
CA GLN A 503 11.08 9.59 -16.52
C GLN A 503 10.25 8.34 -16.16
N TYR A 504 10.88 7.33 -15.57
CA TYR A 504 10.21 6.07 -15.18
C TYR A 504 9.06 6.31 -14.20
N GLN A 505 9.19 7.27 -13.30
CA GLN A 505 8.21 7.66 -12.28
C GLN A 505 7.07 8.55 -12.81
N ARG A 506 6.93 8.71 -14.12
CA ARG A 506 5.94 9.61 -14.74
C ARG A 506 4.52 9.42 -14.22
N ASN A 507 4.03 8.19 -14.19
CA ASN A 507 2.65 7.92 -13.76
C ASN A 507 2.45 8.22 -12.27
N PHE A 508 3.47 7.98 -11.44
CA PHE A 508 3.48 8.41 -10.05
C PHE A 508 3.40 9.93 -9.93
N LEU A 509 4.26 10.69 -10.65
CA LEU A 509 4.28 12.15 -10.63
C LEU A 509 2.92 12.75 -11.03
N LEU A 510 2.31 12.25 -12.09
CA LEU A 510 0.99 12.70 -12.55
C LEU A 510 -0.09 12.42 -11.51
N SER A 511 -0.04 11.25 -10.86
CA SER A 511 -1.01 10.88 -9.83
C SER A 511 -0.92 11.74 -8.58
N ILE A 512 0.27 12.23 -8.19
CA ILE A 512 0.44 13.03 -6.98
C ILE A 512 0.27 14.54 -7.21
N PHE A 513 0.59 15.06 -8.40
CA PHE A 513 0.65 16.50 -8.64
C PHE A 513 -0.57 17.08 -9.37
N ILE A 514 -1.32 16.29 -10.11
CA ILE A 514 -2.58 16.78 -10.71
C ILE A 514 -3.64 16.78 -9.61
N SER A 515 -4.07 17.97 -9.17
CA SER A 515 -4.94 18.14 -7.99
C SER A 515 -6.24 17.36 -8.06
N ARG A 516 -6.78 17.19 -9.27
CA ARG A 516 -8.04 16.49 -9.54
C ARG A 516 -7.91 14.96 -9.60
N ALA A 517 -6.69 14.41 -9.73
CA ALA A 517 -6.46 12.97 -9.71
C ALA A 517 -6.81 12.37 -8.34
N GLU A 518 -7.33 11.13 -8.31
CA GLU A 518 -7.97 10.53 -7.13
C GLU A 518 -7.07 10.41 -5.90
N ASP A 519 -5.78 10.27 -6.09
CA ASP A 519 -4.81 10.11 -4.98
C ASP A 519 -3.76 11.21 -4.96
N SER A 520 -4.11 12.39 -5.49
CA SER A 520 -3.20 13.54 -5.46
C SER A 520 -2.87 13.99 -4.04
N TYR A 521 -1.69 14.57 -3.86
CA TYR A 521 -1.28 15.13 -2.57
C TYR A 521 -2.19 16.27 -2.10
N PHE A 522 -2.82 17.01 -3.02
CA PHE A 522 -3.88 17.94 -2.63
C PHE A 522 -5.03 17.22 -1.95
N ARG A 523 -5.54 16.12 -2.52
CA ARG A 523 -6.65 15.37 -1.93
C ARG A 523 -6.31 14.75 -0.57
N TRP A 524 -5.04 14.48 -0.32
CA TRP A 524 -4.51 13.99 0.95
C TRP A 524 -4.04 15.09 1.91
N ASN A 525 -4.49 16.35 1.72
CA ASN A 525 -4.27 17.49 2.61
C ASN A 525 -2.83 18.02 2.72
N PHE A 526 -1.92 17.66 1.82
CA PHE A 526 -0.53 18.16 1.87
C PHE A 526 -0.43 19.67 1.65
N PHE A 527 -1.45 20.31 1.08
CA PHE A 527 -1.44 21.72 0.71
C PHE A 527 -2.54 22.54 1.39
N ASP A 528 -3.13 22.06 2.48
CA ASP A 528 -4.25 22.74 3.17
C ASP A 528 -3.90 24.13 3.70
N SER A 529 -2.62 24.38 3.99
CA SER A 529 -2.16 25.72 4.39
C SER A 529 -2.41 26.79 3.32
N TYR A 530 -2.49 26.42 2.04
CA TYR A 530 -2.77 27.31 0.91
C TYR A 530 -4.27 27.58 0.74
N LEU A 531 -5.13 26.92 1.50
CA LEU A 531 -6.58 27.12 1.51
C LEU A 531 -7.00 28.23 2.49
N GLN A 532 -6.06 28.78 3.26
CA GLN A 532 -6.32 29.80 4.27
C GLN A 532 -5.87 31.16 3.77
N GLN A 533 -6.80 32.11 3.82
CA GLN A 533 -6.46 33.53 3.70
C GLN A 533 -5.61 33.95 4.91
N LYS A 534 -4.56 34.74 4.67
CA LYS A 534 -3.61 35.19 5.69
C LYS A 534 -3.82 36.65 6.08
N GLU A 535 -4.17 37.50 5.11
CA GLU A 535 -4.32 38.93 5.30
C GLU A 535 -5.77 39.36 5.24
N TYR A 536 -6.10 40.33 6.07
CA TYR A 536 -7.47 40.87 6.17
C TYR A 536 -7.38 42.42 6.25
N PHE A 537 -8.53 43.08 6.23
CA PHE A 537 -8.67 44.52 6.32
C PHE A 537 -9.45 44.92 7.58
N SER A 538 -9.27 46.19 8.01
CA SER A 538 -10.14 46.83 9.00
C SER A 538 -11.25 47.58 8.29
N PRO A 539 -12.54 47.26 8.52
CA PRO A 539 -13.65 47.83 7.75
C PRO A 539 -13.63 49.37 7.66
N TYR A 540 -13.43 50.04 8.79
CA TYR A 540 -13.47 51.51 8.83
C TYR A 540 -12.34 52.19 8.04
N VAL A 541 -11.21 51.50 7.83
CA VAL A 541 -10.09 52.02 7.01
C VAL A 541 -10.31 51.66 5.54
N PHE A 542 -10.83 50.46 5.31
CA PHE A 542 -11.02 49.92 3.95
C PHE A 542 -12.19 50.60 3.20
N GLU A 543 -13.15 51.20 3.92
CA GLU A 543 -14.33 51.86 3.33
C GLU A 543 -13.94 52.90 2.28
N GLU A 544 -12.98 53.76 2.59
CA GLU A 544 -12.49 54.80 1.66
C GLU A 544 -11.79 54.17 0.45
N LYS A 545 -11.01 53.14 0.67
CA LYS A 545 -10.32 52.42 -0.39
C LYS A 545 -11.29 51.64 -1.28
N ALA A 546 -12.34 51.08 -0.69
CA ALA A 546 -13.42 50.42 -1.43
C ALA A 546 -14.11 51.35 -2.41
N VAL A 547 -14.33 52.65 -2.04
CA VAL A 547 -14.90 53.65 -2.95
C VAL A 547 -13.97 53.89 -4.15
N GLU A 548 -12.68 53.91 -3.96
CA GLU A 548 -11.70 54.05 -5.06
C GLU A 548 -11.73 52.82 -5.97
N ILE A 549 -11.70 51.61 -5.41
CA ILE A 549 -11.77 50.35 -6.17
C ILE A 549 -13.02 50.28 -7.02
N LEU A 550 -14.20 50.65 -6.48
CA LEU A 550 -15.46 50.67 -7.22
C LEU A 550 -15.49 51.68 -8.35
N LYS A 551 -14.68 52.75 -8.27
CA LYS A 551 -14.50 53.71 -9.39
C LYS A 551 -13.59 53.17 -10.47
N GLU A 552 -12.50 52.51 -10.06
CA GLU A 552 -11.50 51.93 -10.97
C GLU A 552 -12.01 50.67 -11.66
N LYS A 553 -12.83 49.88 -10.96
CA LYS A 553 -13.39 48.61 -11.43
C LYS A 553 -14.95 48.62 -11.37
N PRO A 554 -15.65 49.34 -12.29
CA PRO A 554 -17.12 49.52 -12.26
C PRO A 554 -17.89 48.21 -12.23
N TRP A 555 -17.36 47.14 -12.82
CA TRP A 555 -17.96 45.82 -12.82
C TRP A 555 -18.17 45.24 -11.41
N ILE A 556 -17.25 45.50 -10.47
CA ILE A 556 -17.40 45.07 -9.07
C ILE A 556 -18.62 45.75 -8.44
N LYS A 557 -18.86 47.00 -8.76
CA LYS A 557 -20.05 47.73 -8.28
C LYS A 557 -21.34 47.15 -8.84
N GLU A 558 -21.37 46.80 -10.13
CA GLU A 558 -22.54 46.20 -10.77
C GLU A 558 -22.88 44.85 -10.12
N GLU A 559 -21.89 43.97 -9.93
CA GLU A 559 -22.08 42.68 -9.26
C GLU A 559 -22.45 42.84 -7.78
N LEU A 560 -21.85 43.78 -7.06
CA LEU A 560 -22.23 44.11 -5.68
C LEU A 560 -23.72 44.47 -5.56
N GLU A 561 -24.24 45.30 -6.46
CA GLU A 561 -25.65 45.67 -6.44
C GLU A 561 -26.57 44.49 -6.81
N LEU A 562 -26.14 43.62 -7.73
CA LEU A 562 -26.87 42.39 -8.04
C LEU A 562 -26.95 41.47 -6.83
N MET A 563 -25.85 41.28 -6.11
CA MET A 563 -25.83 40.46 -4.90
C MET A 563 -26.70 41.05 -3.79
N LYS A 564 -26.65 42.37 -3.57
CA LYS A 564 -27.56 43.07 -2.63
C LYS A 564 -29.02 42.88 -2.98
N ALA A 565 -29.34 42.86 -4.26
CA ALA A 565 -30.72 42.64 -4.71
C ALA A 565 -31.19 41.20 -4.52
N ALA A 566 -30.29 40.22 -4.73
CA ALA A 566 -30.58 38.80 -4.67
C ALA A 566 -30.62 38.24 -3.24
N ASP A 567 -29.76 38.71 -2.35
CA ASP A 567 -29.60 38.19 -1.01
C ASP A 567 -29.78 39.27 0.07
N LYS A 568 -30.81 39.08 0.93
CA LYS A 568 -31.09 39.96 2.04
C LYS A 568 -29.97 39.95 3.11
N SER A 569 -29.38 38.78 3.42
CA SER A 569 -28.33 38.67 4.42
C SER A 569 -27.06 39.40 4.00
N PHE A 570 -26.70 39.28 2.71
CA PHE A 570 -25.59 40.02 2.14
C PHE A 570 -25.83 41.53 2.14
N ARG A 571 -27.07 41.97 1.79
CA ARG A 571 -27.43 43.39 1.79
C ARG A 571 -27.37 44.03 3.17
N GLU A 572 -27.63 43.29 4.24
CA GLU A 572 -27.62 43.76 5.62
C GLU A 572 -26.25 43.54 6.33
N SER A 573 -25.26 42.95 5.65
CA SER A 573 -23.93 42.70 6.16
C SER A 573 -22.86 43.65 5.57
N GLN A 574 -22.44 44.65 6.34
CA GLN A 574 -21.34 45.54 5.93
C GLN A 574 -20.06 44.73 5.65
N TRP A 575 -19.76 43.75 6.49
CA TRP A 575 -18.56 42.91 6.34
C TRP A 575 -18.58 42.18 5.00
N ASP A 576 -19.65 41.47 4.66
CA ASP A 576 -19.70 40.67 3.44
C ASP A 576 -19.62 41.55 2.18
N GLN A 577 -20.17 42.75 2.20
CA GLN A 577 -20.08 43.69 1.09
C GLN A 577 -18.64 44.21 0.91
N LEU A 578 -17.99 44.64 1.98
CA LEU A 578 -16.58 45.08 1.94
C LEU A 578 -15.64 43.94 1.58
N TYR A 579 -15.90 42.75 2.12
CA TYR A 579 -15.13 41.56 1.80
C TYR A 579 -15.27 41.15 0.33
N PHE A 580 -16.44 41.28 -0.24
CA PHE A 580 -16.66 41.06 -1.67
C PHE A 580 -15.81 42.02 -2.52
N ILE A 581 -15.78 43.31 -2.16
CA ILE A 581 -14.96 44.34 -2.86
C ILE A 581 -13.47 43.97 -2.70
N TYR A 582 -13.04 43.65 -1.46
CA TYR A 582 -11.66 43.29 -1.15
C TYR A 582 -11.21 42.07 -1.97
N LYS A 583 -12.02 41.02 -1.99
CA LYS A 583 -11.72 39.77 -2.70
C LYS A 583 -11.59 39.94 -4.22
N ASN A 584 -12.27 40.95 -4.80
CA ASN A 584 -12.22 41.26 -6.22
C ASN A 584 -11.27 42.42 -6.58
N SER A 585 -10.50 42.90 -5.60
CA SER A 585 -9.50 43.95 -5.78
C SER A 585 -8.08 43.38 -5.92
N ASP A 586 -7.16 44.22 -6.38
CA ASP A 586 -5.72 43.89 -6.45
C ASP A 586 -5.03 43.88 -5.05
N LEU A 587 -5.79 44.10 -3.99
CA LEU A 587 -5.32 44.03 -2.61
C LEU A 587 -5.51 42.65 -2.00
N PHE A 588 -6.29 41.77 -2.67
CA PHE A 588 -6.49 40.41 -2.20
C PHE A 588 -5.23 39.57 -2.47
N GLU A 589 -4.89 38.69 -1.55
CA GLU A 589 -3.68 37.86 -1.68
C GLU A 589 -3.76 36.89 -2.87
N GLU A 590 -2.76 36.96 -3.74
CA GLU A 590 -2.69 36.15 -4.95
C GLU A 590 -2.52 34.66 -4.67
N SER A 591 -1.94 34.31 -3.53
CA SER A 591 -1.64 32.92 -3.12
C SER A 591 -2.87 32.12 -2.69
N TYR A 592 -4.02 32.78 -2.45
CA TYR A 592 -5.22 32.12 -1.97
C TYR A 592 -5.77 31.08 -2.97
N TYR A 593 -5.89 29.84 -2.52
CA TYR A 593 -6.29 28.69 -3.34
C TYR A 593 -5.35 28.35 -4.51
N LEU A 594 -4.18 28.95 -4.60
CA LEU A 594 -3.18 28.66 -5.62
C LEU A 594 -2.23 27.57 -5.09
N LEU A 595 -2.22 26.41 -5.74
CA LEU A 595 -1.39 25.29 -5.31
C LEU A 595 0.11 25.58 -5.58
N PRO A 596 1.01 25.16 -4.68
CA PRO A 596 2.44 25.50 -4.77
C PRO A 596 3.21 24.62 -5.78
N ILE A 597 2.53 24.08 -6.77
CA ILE A 597 3.11 23.21 -7.79
C ILE A 597 3.07 23.93 -9.13
N GLY A 598 4.26 24.21 -9.67
CA GLY A 598 4.40 24.77 -11.00
C GLY A 598 4.33 23.68 -12.06
N LEU A 599 3.59 23.95 -13.16
CA LEU A 599 3.52 23.11 -14.34
C LEU A 599 4.12 23.87 -15.53
N LYS A 600 4.98 23.22 -16.30
CA LYS A 600 5.57 23.81 -17.50
C LYS A 600 5.46 22.85 -18.68
N ASN A 601 4.82 23.31 -19.74
CA ASN A 601 4.68 22.62 -21.03
C ASN A 601 5.91 22.80 -21.94
#